data_432eba1c05247a1f3ede14b03735cbcf
#
_entry.id   432eba1c05247a1f3ede14b03735cbcf
#
_cell.length_a   1.000
_cell.length_b   1.000
_cell.length_c   1.000
_cell.angle_alpha   90.00
_cell.angle_beta   90.00
_cell.angle_gamma   90.00
#
_symmetry.space_group_name_H-M   'P 1'
#
loop_
_entity.id
_entity.type
_entity.pdbx_description
1 polymer ?
#
loop_
_entity_poly.entity_id
_entity_poly.type
_entity_poly.pdbx_seq_one_letter_code
_entity_poly.pdbx_strand_id
1 'polypeptide(L)'
;GSEMCIRDRRWVLYPRRCPFCDRVLGNQPACPDCADGLAELRRAPSMRLRGSEHYLGRLDGAAAPYRYTGLVRRAVLRAKYQGAPWAAVELGVEMARLLFGSEIRMCGSEPLPEPVPGLDRGYDCILPVPASSKKRGYNVPERMAQPLARAVGVPVVTDALTRARSTRRQEGLSLDERLANVAGAFRVARPEAVEGKRILLVDDVLTTGATASACAQALLDAGAQSVFAVALATVEFPQPVGSTTAIAENEEEI
;
A
#
# COMPACT_ATOMS: atom_id res chain seq x y z
N GLY A 1 40.45 19.67 -0.85
CA GLY A 1 39.19 19.84 -1.61
C GLY A 1 38.42 18.55 -1.60
N SER A 2 37.30 18.53 -0.85
CA SER A 2 36.39 17.38 -0.88
C SER A 2 35.72 17.35 -2.24
N GLU A 3 36.04 16.37 -3.07
CA GLU A 3 35.30 16.10 -4.31
C GLU A 3 33.87 15.73 -3.91
N MET A 4 32.97 16.66 -4.16
CA MET A 4 31.54 16.44 -3.97
C MET A 4 31.10 15.36 -4.97
N CYS A 5 30.75 14.18 -4.46
CA CYS A 5 30.37 13.00 -5.25
C CYS A 5 29.27 13.39 -6.25
N ILE A 6 29.27 12.77 -7.44
CA ILE A 6 28.22 12.97 -8.47
C ILE A 6 26.80 12.74 -7.88
N ARG A 7 26.69 11.86 -6.88
CA ARG A 7 25.48 11.68 -6.08
C ARG A 7 25.03 12.95 -5.36
N ASP A 8 25.95 13.72 -4.78
CA ASP A 8 25.62 14.95 -4.03
C ASP A 8 25.14 16.08 -4.94
N ARG A 9 25.65 16.16 -6.20
CA ARG A 9 25.21 17.13 -7.18
C ARG A 9 23.77 16.93 -7.65
N ARG A 10 23.29 15.70 -7.65
CA ARG A 10 21.91 15.36 -8.02
C ARG A 10 20.89 16.01 -7.06
N TRP A 11 21.23 16.10 -5.79
CA TRP A 11 20.35 16.65 -4.75
C TRP A 11 20.24 18.17 -4.76
N VAL A 12 21.23 18.87 -5.32
CA VAL A 12 21.17 20.33 -5.52
C VAL A 12 20.17 20.66 -6.62
N LEU A 13 20.10 19.87 -7.69
CA LEU A 13 19.21 20.10 -8.82
C LEU A 13 17.81 19.51 -8.60
N TYR A 14 17.73 18.39 -7.88
CA TYR A 14 16.48 17.65 -7.61
C TYR A 14 16.39 17.33 -6.12
N PRO A 15 16.12 18.31 -5.27
CA PRO A 15 16.05 18.09 -3.83
C PRO A 15 14.87 17.16 -3.49
N ARG A 16 15.08 16.29 -2.49
CA ARG A 16 14.04 15.45 -1.94
C ARG A 16 12.87 16.30 -1.44
N ARG A 17 11.66 15.91 -1.77
CA ARG A 17 10.43 16.62 -1.42
C ARG A 17 9.47 15.78 -0.62
N CYS A 18 8.67 16.43 0.20
CA CYS A 18 7.58 15.79 0.92
C CYS A 18 6.49 15.31 -0.05
N PRO A 19 6.09 14.03 -0.04
CA PRO A 19 5.03 13.56 -0.92
C PRO A 19 3.66 14.19 -0.62
N PHE A 20 3.45 14.71 0.59
CA PHE A 20 2.19 15.28 1.06
C PHE A 20 2.03 16.77 0.73
N CYS A 21 3.03 17.61 0.99
CA CYS A 21 2.95 19.07 0.80
C CYS A 21 3.91 19.64 -0.24
N ASP A 22 4.81 18.82 -0.82
CA ASP A 22 5.84 19.22 -1.81
C ASP A 22 6.98 20.09 -1.27
N ARG A 23 7.04 20.35 0.02
CA ARG A 23 8.17 21.05 0.65
C ARG A 23 9.47 20.27 0.44
N VAL A 24 10.57 20.99 0.24
CA VAL A 24 11.91 20.41 0.23
C VAL A 24 12.25 19.89 1.62
N LEU A 25 12.61 18.61 1.71
CA LEU A 25 12.96 17.93 2.97
C LEU A 25 14.47 17.85 3.22
N GLY A 26 15.29 17.85 2.17
CA GLY A 26 16.73 17.59 2.34
C GLY A 26 16.96 16.27 3.07
N ASN A 27 17.66 16.32 4.20
CA ASN A 27 18.01 15.15 5.01
C ASN A 27 17.00 14.84 6.14
N GLN A 28 15.88 15.56 6.21
CA GLN A 28 14.85 15.30 7.22
C GLN A 28 14.10 13.99 6.88
N PRO A 29 13.98 13.03 7.80
CA PRO A 29 13.31 11.76 7.52
C PRO A 29 11.81 11.94 7.27
N ALA A 30 11.17 12.92 7.89
CA ALA A 30 9.76 13.25 7.76
C ALA A 30 9.54 14.76 7.69
N CYS A 31 8.40 15.17 7.17
CA CYS A 31 8.03 16.59 7.08
C CYS A 31 7.39 17.07 8.39
N PRO A 32 7.99 18.04 9.09
CA PRO A 32 7.41 18.56 10.33
C PRO A 32 6.07 19.27 10.10
N ASP A 33 5.90 19.99 8.99
CA ASP A 33 4.67 20.74 8.68
C ASP A 33 3.47 19.82 8.41
N CYS A 34 3.71 18.56 8.04
CA CYS A 34 2.65 17.57 7.78
C CYS A 34 2.36 16.70 9.00
N ALA A 35 3.19 16.74 10.05
CA ALA A 35 3.15 15.78 11.15
C ALA A 35 1.77 15.72 11.82
N ASP A 36 1.22 16.86 12.23
CA ASP A 36 -0.06 16.96 12.93
C ASP A 36 -1.22 16.53 12.03
N GLY A 37 -1.28 17.06 10.79
CA GLY A 37 -2.31 16.69 9.84
C GLY A 37 -2.26 15.23 9.40
N LEU A 38 -1.09 14.59 9.42
CA LEU A 38 -0.96 13.15 9.18
C LEU A 38 -1.35 12.34 10.41
N ALA A 39 -1.06 12.82 11.62
CA ALA A 39 -1.48 12.18 12.86
C ALA A 39 -3.02 12.09 12.95
N GLU A 40 -3.73 13.17 12.59
CA GLU A 40 -5.20 13.20 12.53
C GLU A 40 -5.78 12.21 11.50
N LEU A 41 -5.07 11.97 10.39
CA LEU A 41 -5.50 11.06 9.34
C LEU A 41 -5.12 9.60 9.60
N ARG A 42 -4.30 9.34 10.64
CA ARG A 42 -3.88 8.00 10.99
C ARG A 42 -5.06 7.17 11.50
N ARG A 43 -5.11 5.92 11.07
CA ARG A 43 -6.09 4.97 11.60
C ARG A 43 -5.58 4.42 12.94
N ALA A 44 -6.38 4.61 13.97
CA ALA A 44 -6.10 4.14 15.33
C ALA A 44 -7.41 3.57 15.93
N PRO A 45 -7.34 2.61 16.84
CA PRO A 45 -6.13 1.95 17.34
C PRO A 45 -5.56 0.89 16.40
N SER A 46 -6.28 0.47 15.35
CA SER A 46 -5.85 -0.59 14.45
C SER A 46 -5.76 -0.13 13.00
N MET A 47 -4.66 -0.46 12.35
CA MET A 47 -4.47 -0.28 10.90
C MET A 47 -5.08 -1.42 10.09
N ARG A 48 -5.45 -2.55 10.72
CA ARG A 48 -6.12 -3.66 10.03
C ARG A 48 -7.51 -3.25 9.58
N LEU A 49 -7.89 -3.71 8.39
CA LEU A 49 -9.22 -3.51 7.83
C LEU A 49 -10.16 -4.60 8.36
N ARG A 50 -11.40 -4.24 8.61
CA ARG A 50 -12.44 -5.16 9.09
C ARG A 50 -13.28 -5.63 7.91
N GLY A 51 -13.67 -6.91 7.93
CA GLY A 51 -14.58 -7.49 6.94
C GLY A 51 -15.98 -6.87 6.94
N SER A 52 -16.38 -6.20 8.05
CA SER A 52 -17.62 -5.42 8.14
C SER A 52 -17.57 -4.10 7.34
N GLU A 53 -16.37 -3.60 7.05
CA GLU A 53 -16.17 -2.31 6.37
C GLU A 53 -15.68 -2.50 4.93
N HIS A 54 -15.01 -3.63 4.64
CA HIS A 54 -14.37 -3.88 3.37
C HIS A 54 -14.62 -5.30 2.90
N TYR A 55 -14.73 -5.46 1.59
CA TYR A 55 -14.78 -6.79 0.99
C TYR A 55 -13.38 -7.38 0.92
N LEU A 56 -13.05 -8.23 1.87
CA LEU A 56 -11.73 -8.88 1.93
C LEU A 56 -11.67 -10.18 1.07
N GLY A 57 -12.82 -10.76 0.73
CA GLY A 57 -12.90 -11.94 -0.14
C GLY A 57 -12.01 -13.09 0.34
N ARG A 58 -11.00 -13.45 -0.47
CA ARG A 58 -10.02 -14.51 -0.21
C ARG A 58 -8.71 -14.01 0.41
N LEU A 59 -8.65 -12.73 0.82
CA LEU A 59 -7.50 -12.19 1.55
C LEU A 59 -7.48 -12.73 2.99
N ASP A 60 -6.29 -13.07 3.51
CA ASP A 60 -6.10 -13.40 4.94
C ASP A 60 -6.24 -12.15 5.81
N GLY A 61 -6.22 -11.00 5.20
CA GLY A 61 -6.44 -9.71 5.82
C GLY A 61 -5.91 -8.57 4.98
N ALA A 62 -6.16 -7.36 5.45
CA ALA A 62 -5.61 -6.17 4.85
C ALA A 62 -5.29 -5.10 5.90
N ALA A 63 -4.37 -4.19 5.58
CA ALA A 63 -4.01 -3.08 6.45
C ALA A 63 -3.73 -1.80 5.66
N ALA A 64 -4.09 -0.66 6.26
CA ALA A 64 -3.76 0.66 5.74
C ALA A 64 -3.58 1.64 6.90
N PRO A 65 -2.48 2.42 6.96
CA PRO A 65 -2.21 3.31 8.08
C PRO A 65 -3.05 4.58 8.08
N TYR A 66 -3.60 4.99 6.94
CA TYR A 66 -4.27 6.28 6.81
C TYR A 66 -5.69 6.19 6.27
N ARG A 67 -6.49 7.22 6.58
CA ARG A 67 -7.74 7.55 5.87
C ARG A 67 -7.41 8.22 4.54
N TYR A 68 -8.11 7.84 3.47
CA TYR A 68 -7.93 8.41 2.13
C TYR A 68 -8.63 9.75 1.98
N THR A 69 -8.12 10.77 2.64
CA THR A 69 -8.63 12.15 2.60
C THR A 69 -7.50 13.17 2.77
N GLY A 70 -7.78 14.44 2.67
CA GLY A 70 -6.87 15.54 2.96
C GLY A 70 -5.49 15.42 2.29
N LEU A 71 -4.45 15.48 3.11
CA LEU A 71 -3.04 15.37 2.71
C LEU A 71 -2.74 14.05 2.01
N VAL A 72 -3.26 12.95 2.53
CA VAL A 72 -3.00 11.60 1.99
C VAL A 72 -3.59 11.43 0.60
N ARG A 73 -4.83 11.90 0.37
CA ARG A 73 -5.45 11.88 -0.95
C ARG A 73 -4.63 12.71 -1.95
N ARG A 74 -4.17 13.90 -1.57
CA ARG A 74 -3.31 14.74 -2.44
C ARG A 74 -2.00 14.04 -2.81
N ALA A 75 -1.35 13.38 -1.86
CA ALA A 75 -0.11 12.65 -2.08
C ALA A 75 -0.28 11.49 -3.09
N VAL A 76 -1.33 10.70 -2.93
CA VAL A 76 -1.66 9.61 -3.89
C VAL A 76 -1.96 10.16 -5.27
N LEU A 77 -2.73 11.25 -5.37
CA LEU A 77 -3.03 11.88 -6.66
C LEU A 77 -1.78 12.45 -7.33
N ARG A 78 -0.83 13.03 -6.54
CA ARG A 78 0.47 13.47 -7.04
C ARG A 78 1.23 12.29 -7.64
N ALA A 79 1.37 11.19 -6.89
CA ALA A 79 2.03 9.98 -7.39
C ALA A 79 1.34 9.40 -8.63
N LYS A 80 0.01 9.51 -8.74
CA LYS A 80 -0.75 8.97 -9.88
C LYS A 80 -0.72 9.84 -11.13
N TYR A 81 -0.79 11.17 -10.99
CA TYR A 81 -1.16 12.05 -12.11
C TYR A 81 -0.21 13.22 -12.39
N GLN A 82 0.77 13.49 -11.53
CA GLN A 82 1.68 14.63 -11.68
C GLN A 82 3.09 14.24 -12.15
N GLY A 83 3.27 13.03 -12.72
CA GLY A 83 4.57 12.58 -13.20
C GLY A 83 5.63 12.48 -12.10
N ALA A 84 5.22 12.18 -10.86
CA ALA A 84 6.08 12.16 -9.67
C ALA A 84 6.30 10.71 -9.15
N PRO A 85 7.04 9.84 -9.86
CA PRO A 85 7.31 8.47 -9.40
C PRO A 85 8.07 8.42 -8.07
N TRP A 86 8.86 9.46 -7.77
CA TRP A 86 9.56 9.63 -6.49
C TRP A 86 8.58 9.73 -5.32
N ALA A 87 7.41 10.36 -5.51
CA ALA A 87 6.41 10.46 -4.45
C ALA A 87 5.87 9.06 -4.06
N ALA A 88 5.72 8.15 -5.02
CA ALA A 88 5.31 6.77 -4.71
C ALA A 88 6.37 6.03 -3.86
N VAL A 89 7.66 6.24 -4.11
CA VAL A 89 8.74 5.67 -3.29
C VAL A 89 8.66 6.22 -1.86
N GLU A 90 8.52 7.54 -1.70
CA GLU A 90 8.38 8.17 -0.37
C GLU A 90 7.14 7.67 0.39
N LEU A 91 6.03 7.45 -0.31
CA LEU A 91 4.82 6.85 0.28
C LEU A 91 5.05 5.41 0.71
N GLY A 92 5.85 4.64 -0.03
CA GLY A 92 6.27 3.30 0.36
C GLY A 92 7.18 3.29 1.59
N VAL A 93 8.07 4.27 1.75
CA VAL A 93 8.88 4.48 2.96
C VAL A 93 7.98 4.73 4.17
N GLU A 94 6.97 5.57 4.00
CA GLU A 94 6.00 5.86 5.06
C GLU A 94 5.19 4.61 5.44
N MET A 95 4.79 3.78 4.46
CA MET A 95 4.16 2.48 4.73
C MET A 95 5.08 1.53 5.49
N ALA A 96 6.37 1.44 5.12
CA ALA A 96 7.35 0.61 5.81
C ALA A 96 7.47 1.00 7.29
N ARG A 97 7.55 2.31 7.54
CA ARG A 97 7.64 2.86 8.89
C ARG A 97 6.39 2.56 9.74
N LEU A 98 5.20 2.76 9.17
CA LEU A 98 3.94 2.68 9.93
C LEU A 98 3.40 1.26 10.07
N LEU A 99 3.41 0.46 8.99
CA LEU A 99 2.83 -0.87 8.99
C LEU A 99 3.76 -1.92 9.61
N PHE A 100 5.07 -1.74 9.44
CA PHE A 100 6.07 -2.73 9.85
C PHE A 100 7.01 -2.24 10.95
N GLY A 101 6.90 -0.98 11.36
CA GLY A 101 7.78 -0.43 12.41
C GLY A 101 9.24 -0.27 11.96
N SER A 102 9.49 -0.24 10.64
CA SER A 102 10.86 -0.07 10.12
C SER A 102 11.43 1.29 10.50
N GLU A 103 12.63 1.31 11.04
CA GLU A 103 13.42 2.52 11.22
C GLU A 103 13.89 3.05 9.87
N ILE A 104 13.93 4.38 9.72
CA ILE A 104 14.34 5.01 8.47
C ILE A 104 15.71 5.64 8.65
N ARG A 105 16.71 5.01 8.03
CA ARG A 105 18.06 5.56 7.98
C ARG A 105 18.19 6.49 6.77
N MET A 106 18.77 7.66 7.00
CA MET A 106 19.09 8.59 5.91
C MET A 106 20.46 8.27 5.32
N CYS A 107 20.49 7.99 4.01
CA CYS A 107 21.73 7.88 3.24
C CYS A 107 21.83 9.09 2.30
N GLY A 108 22.51 10.15 2.76
CA GLY A 108 22.37 11.46 2.14
C GLY A 108 20.93 11.96 2.26
N SER A 109 20.28 12.24 1.14
CA SER A 109 18.87 12.64 1.11
C SER A 109 17.90 11.45 0.84
N GLU A 110 18.39 10.22 0.73
CA GLU A 110 17.59 9.03 0.43
C GLU A 110 17.15 8.36 1.74
N PRO A 111 15.83 8.26 2.01
CA PRO A 111 15.33 7.53 3.16
C PRO A 111 15.30 6.03 2.85
N LEU A 112 16.05 5.27 3.62
CA LEU A 112 16.15 3.83 3.47
C LEU A 112 15.52 3.14 4.69
N PRO A 113 14.43 2.38 4.51
CA PRO A 113 13.89 1.53 5.54
C PRO A 113 14.92 0.47 5.95
N GLU A 114 15.10 0.27 7.25
CA GLU A 114 15.92 -0.82 7.77
C GLU A 114 15.10 -2.11 7.81
N PRO A 115 15.73 -3.27 7.55
CA PRO A 115 15.06 -4.56 7.67
C PRO A 115 14.52 -4.79 9.09
N VAL A 116 13.26 -5.24 9.18
CA VAL A 116 12.63 -5.58 10.46
C VAL A 116 12.78 -7.09 10.69
N PRO A 117 13.49 -7.52 11.74
CA PRO A 117 13.77 -8.93 11.97
C PRO A 117 12.50 -9.78 12.06
N GLY A 118 12.48 -10.90 11.36
CA GLY A 118 11.41 -11.89 11.42
C GLY A 118 10.21 -11.63 10.49
N LEU A 119 10.11 -10.50 9.80
CA LEU A 119 9.05 -10.26 8.83
C LEU A 119 9.18 -11.15 7.58
N ASP A 120 10.38 -11.51 7.19
CA ASP A 120 10.69 -12.47 6.13
C ASP A 120 10.11 -13.86 6.41
N ARG A 121 9.88 -14.20 7.69
CA ARG A 121 9.20 -15.46 8.07
C ARG A 121 7.69 -15.43 7.85
N GLY A 122 7.09 -14.25 7.64
CA GLY A 122 5.67 -14.08 7.40
C GLY A 122 5.30 -14.02 5.92
N TYR A 123 6.27 -13.66 5.06
CA TYR A 123 6.07 -13.45 3.63
C TYR A 123 7.24 -14.01 2.84
N ASP A 124 6.97 -14.47 1.62
CA ASP A 124 8.01 -14.99 0.70
C ASP A 124 8.31 -14.02 -0.44
N CYS A 125 7.35 -13.17 -0.79
CA CYS A 125 7.52 -12.12 -1.80
C CYS A 125 6.46 -11.03 -1.68
N ILE A 126 6.74 -9.89 -2.36
CA ILE A 126 5.82 -8.76 -2.49
C ILE A 126 5.37 -8.68 -3.94
N LEU A 127 4.07 -8.59 -4.18
CA LEU A 127 3.50 -8.34 -5.49
C LEU A 127 2.74 -7.00 -5.51
N PRO A 128 3.04 -6.11 -6.45
CA PRO A 128 2.23 -4.91 -6.64
C PRO A 128 0.95 -5.23 -7.42
N VAL A 129 -0.16 -4.59 -7.06
CA VAL A 129 -1.37 -4.61 -7.88
C VAL A 129 -1.06 -4.01 -9.25
N PRO A 130 -1.42 -4.68 -10.36
CA PRO A 130 -1.13 -4.20 -11.71
C PRO A 130 -1.82 -2.88 -12.03
N ALA A 131 -1.10 -1.96 -12.66
CA ALA A 131 -1.62 -0.65 -13.03
C ALA A 131 -2.88 -0.74 -13.90
N SER A 132 -3.84 0.14 -13.65
CA SER A 132 -5.06 0.25 -14.46
C SER A 132 -4.84 0.92 -15.82
N SER A 133 -3.73 1.61 -16.01
CA SER A 133 -3.38 2.31 -17.25
C SER A 133 -1.88 2.28 -17.50
N LYS A 134 -1.48 1.96 -18.73
CA LYS A 134 -0.09 2.02 -19.19
C LYS A 134 0.37 3.45 -19.54
N LYS A 135 -0.56 4.41 -19.67
CA LYS A 135 -0.25 5.80 -20.08
C LYS A 135 0.70 6.55 -19.15
N ARG A 136 0.79 6.12 -17.87
CA ARG A 136 1.62 6.77 -16.85
C ARG A 136 3.12 6.46 -16.98
N GLY A 137 3.48 5.34 -17.66
CA GLY A 137 4.88 4.89 -17.78
C GLY A 137 5.45 4.24 -16.51
N TYR A 138 4.73 4.20 -15.40
CA TYR A 138 5.11 3.49 -14.17
C TYR A 138 3.86 3.03 -13.37
N ASN A 139 4.07 2.03 -12.53
CA ASN A 139 3.06 1.52 -11.60
C ASN A 139 3.32 2.09 -10.19
N VAL A 140 2.33 2.78 -9.60
CA VAL A 140 2.47 3.39 -8.25
C VAL A 140 2.67 2.31 -7.18
N PRO A 141 1.83 1.25 -7.08
CA PRO A 141 2.07 0.13 -6.17
C PRO A 141 3.45 -0.50 -6.29
N GLU A 142 3.98 -0.64 -7.50
CA GLU A 142 5.33 -1.19 -7.73
C GLU A 142 6.42 -0.30 -7.13
N ARG A 143 6.29 1.02 -7.31
CA ARG A 143 7.24 1.96 -6.70
C ARG A 143 7.16 1.97 -5.18
N MET A 144 5.95 1.82 -4.62
CA MET A 144 5.74 1.72 -3.18
C MET A 144 6.28 0.40 -2.62
N ALA A 145 6.24 -0.69 -3.40
CA ALA A 145 6.72 -2.01 -2.99
C ALA A 145 8.23 -2.06 -2.75
N GLN A 146 9.04 -1.22 -3.41
CA GLN A 146 10.50 -1.26 -3.29
C GLN A 146 10.99 -0.97 -1.85
N PRO A 147 10.58 0.12 -1.17
CA PRO A 147 10.94 0.34 0.23
C PRO A 147 10.37 -0.73 1.17
N LEU A 148 9.16 -1.24 0.88
CA LEU A 148 8.58 -2.33 1.67
C LEU A 148 9.40 -3.62 1.58
N ALA A 149 9.90 -3.95 0.39
CA ALA A 149 10.77 -5.11 0.19
C ALA A 149 12.02 -5.05 1.06
N ARG A 150 12.60 -3.86 1.20
CA ARG A 150 13.75 -3.65 2.07
C ARG A 150 13.39 -3.85 3.55
N ALA A 151 12.25 -3.31 4.00
CA ALA A 151 11.80 -3.46 5.38
C ALA A 151 11.44 -4.91 5.74
N VAL A 152 10.78 -5.61 4.82
CA VAL A 152 10.31 -6.99 5.03
C VAL A 152 11.43 -8.02 4.78
N GLY A 153 12.43 -7.69 3.95
CA GLY A 153 13.54 -8.59 3.63
C GLY A 153 13.23 -9.63 2.55
N VAL A 154 12.20 -9.38 1.69
CA VAL A 154 11.78 -10.30 0.63
C VAL A 154 11.73 -9.60 -0.73
N PRO A 155 11.85 -10.35 -1.86
CA PRO A 155 11.87 -9.76 -3.19
C PRO A 155 10.53 -9.19 -3.63
N VAL A 156 10.58 -8.18 -4.52
CA VAL A 156 9.41 -7.72 -5.29
C VAL A 156 9.33 -8.51 -6.59
N VAL A 157 8.17 -9.12 -6.85
CA VAL A 157 7.86 -9.83 -8.09
C VAL A 157 6.84 -9.01 -8.88
N THR A 158 7.28 -8.41 -9.99
CA THR A 158 6.48 -7.41 -10.74
C THR A 158 5.77 -7.98 -11.96
N ASP A 159 6.17 -9.15 -12.42
CA ASP A 159 5.74 -9.77 -13.68
C ASP A 159 4.86 -11.02 -13.51
N ALA A 160 4.63 -11.45 -12.26
CA ALA A 160 3.83 -12.65 -11.99
C ALA A 160 2.32 -12.38 -12.07
N LEU A 161 1.85 -11.21 -11.63
CA LEU A 161 0.43 -10.84 -11.66
C LEU A 161 0.19 -9.77 -12.73
N THR A 162 -0.75 -10.02 -13.63
CA THR A 162 -1.04 -9.13 -14.75
C THR A 162 -2.54 -8.85 -14.88
N ARG A 163 -2.87 -7.73 -15.53
CA ARG A 163 -4.26 -7.42 -15.86
C ARG A 163 -4.64 -8.09 -17.18
N ALA A 164 -5.61 -9.00 -17.11
CA ALA A 164 -6.08 -9.77 -18.28
C ALA A 164 -7.03 -8.94 -19.17
N ARG A 165 -7.82 -8.03 -18.59
CA ARG A 165 -8.73 -7.16 -19.32
C ARG A 165 -8.82 -5.76 -18.69
N SER A 166 -9.23 -4.78 -19.47
CA SER A 166 -9.53 -3.44 -18.98
C SER A 166 -10.76 -3.48 -18.06
N THR A 167 -10.72 -2.67 -17.01
CA THR A 167 -11.85 -2.44 -16.12
C THR A 167 -12.33 -1.00 -16.26
N ARG A 168 -13.63 -0.75 -16.03
CA ARG A 168 -14.16 0.62 -15.98
C ARG A 168 -13.58 1.35 -14.76
N ARG A 169 -13.59 2.69 -14.79
CA ARG A 169 -13.30 3.47 -13.58
C ARG A 169 -14.27 3.04 -12.47
N GLN A 170 -13.74 2.83 -11.26
CA GLN A 170 -14.54 2.36 -10.11
C GLN A 170 -15.23 3.51 -9.36
N GLU A 171 -14.95 4.76 -9.75
CA GLU A 171 -15.54 5.94 -9.14
C GLU A 171 -17.05 5.98 -9.48
N GLY A 172 -17.89 6.11 -8.45
CA GLY A 172 -19.35 6.10 -8.61
C GLY A 172 -20.04 4.73 -8.68
N LEU A 173 -19.28 3.62 -8.74
CA LEU A 173 -19.84 2.27 -8.75
C LEU A 173 -20.19 1.79 -7.33
N SER A 174 -21.31 1.05 -7.19
CA SER A 174 -21.65 0.29 -5.99
C SER A 174 -20.64 -0.83 -5.71
N LEU A 175 -20.73 -1.50 -4.54
CA LEU A 175 -19.86 -2.63 -4.22
C LEU A 175 -20.03 -3.77 -5.24
N ASP A 176 -21.27 -4.16 -5.54
CA ASP A 176 -21.57 -5.25 -6.48
C ASP A 176 -21.07 -4.94 -7.89
N GLU A 177 -21.26 -3.71 -8.36
CA GLU A 177 -20.72 -3.25 -9.64
C GLU A 177 -19.18 -3.27 -9.66
N ARG A 178 -18.52 -2.91 -8.56
CA ARG A 178 -17.04 -2.98 -8.46
C ARG A 178 -16.55 -4.42 -8.47
N LEU A 179 -17.23 -5.32 -7.77
CA LEU A 179 -16.91 -6.76 -7.77
C LEU A 179 -17.09 -7.34 -9.18
N ALA A 180 -18.20 -7.09 -9.82
CA ALA A 180 -18.46 -7.51 -11.20
C ALA A 180 -17.43 -6.92 -12.20
N ASN A 181 -17.05 -5.66 -11.99
CA ASN A 181 -16.08 -4.96 -12.83
C ASN A 181 -14.68 -5.58 -12.76
N VAL A 182 -14.26 -6.13 -11.61
CA VAL A 182 -12.93 -6.72 -11.42
C VAL A 182 -12.90 -8.25 -11.52
N ALA A 183 -14.05 -8.90 -11.58
CA ALA A 183 -14.13 -10.36 -11.71
C ALA A 183 -13.40 -10.82 -12.99
N GLY A 184 -12.41 -11.74 -12.84
CA GLY A 184 -11.56 -12.21 -13.94
C GLY A 184 -10.69 -11.14 -14.62
N ALA A 185 -10.51 -9.97 -13.98
CA ALA A 185 -9.68 -8.90 -14.53
C ALA A 185 -8.17 -9.15 -14.35
N PHE A 186 -7.80 -10.09 -13.50
CA PHE A 186 -6.40 -10.43 -13.20
C PHE A 186 -6.10 -11.88 -13.52
N ARG A 187 -4.86 -12.13 -13.91
CA ARG A 187 -4.34 -13.48 -14.12
C ARG A 187 -2.89 -13.55 -13.66
N VAL A 188 -2.47 -14.72 -13.21
CA VAL A 188 -1.08 -15.03 -12.95
C VAL A 188 -0.41 -15.42 -14.28
N ALA A 189 0.63 -14.70 -14.64
CA ALA A 189 1.42 -14.95 -15.85
C ALA A 189 2.58 -15.92 -15.59
N ARG A 190 3.02 -16.02 -14.32
CA ARG A 190 4.12 -16.87 -13.87
C ARG A 190 3.71 -17.63 -12.62
N PRO A 191 2.99 -18.77 -12.75
CA PRO A 191 2.55 -19.58 -11.61
C PRO A 191 3.69 -20.02 -10.70
N GLU A 192 4.83 -20.38 -11.27
CA GLU A 192 6.04 -20.81 -10.54
C GLU A 192 6.60 -19.75 -9.57
N ALA A 193 6.29 -18.48 -9.82
CA ALA A 193 6.72 -17.38 -8.95
C ALA A 193 5.80 -17.19 -7.72
N VAL A 194 4.62 -17.81 -7.70
CA VAL A 194 3.59 -17.61 -6.67
C VAL A 194 3.17 -18.89 -5.98
N GLU A 195 3.38 -20.06 -6.59
CA GLU A 195 2.99 -21.36 -6.04
C GLU A 195 3.63 -21.60 -4.67
N GLY A 196 2.80 -21.98 -3.69
CA GLY A 196 3.20 -22.22 -2.30
C GLY A 196 3.68 -20.97 -1.54
N LYS A 197 3.60 -19.76 -2.12
CA LYS A 197 4.11 -18.53 -1.52
C LYS A 197 3.09 -17.81 -0.65
N ARG A 198 3.58 -17.22 0.44
CA ARG A 198 2.86 -16.24 1.27
C ARG A 198 3.14 -14.86 0.70
N ILE A 199 2.14 -14.22 0.17
CA ILE A 199 2.26 -13.03 -0.66
C ILE A 199 1.82 -11.79 0.11
N LEU A 200 2.66 -10.74 0.12
CA LEU A 200 2.29 -9.40 0.51
C LEU A 200 1.86 -8.62 -0.74
N LEU A 201 0.56 -8.41 -0.92
CA LEU A 201 0.00 -7.65 -2.03
C LEU A 201 -0.01 -6.15 -1.71
N VAL A 202 0.57 -5.32 -2.57
CA VAL A 202 0.69 -3.86 -2.35
C VAL A 202 -0.20 -3.11 -3.31
N ASP A 203 -1.03 -2.20 -2.76
CA ASP A 203 -1.81 -1.21 -3.52
C ASP A 203 -1.56 0.20 -2.97
N ASP A 204 -2.02 1.23 -3.66
CA ASP A 204 -1.95 2.60 -3.18
C ASP A 204 -3.14 2.97 -2.27
N VAL A 205 -4.35 2.53 -2.63
CA VAL A 205 -5.59 2.80 -1.86
C VAL A 205 -6.51 1.58 -1.92
N LEU A 206 -6.87 1.08 -0.77
CA LEU A 206 -7.94 0.10 -0.61
C LEU A 206 -9.27 0.85 -0.41
N THR A 207 -10.12 0.85 -1.46
CA THR A 207 -11.47 1.42 -1.36
C THR A 207 -12.43 0.38 -0.76
N THR A 208 -13.16 -0.33 -1.58
CA THR A 208 -14.03 -1.44 -1.15
C THR A 208 -13.27 -2.75 -0.89
N GLY A 209 -12.02 -2.86 -1.32
CA GLY A 209 -11.26 -4.12 -1.30
C GLY A 209 -11.45 -5.00 -2.53
N ALA A 210 -12.39 -4.68 -3.42
CA ALA A 210 -12.72 -5.51 -4.59
C ALA A 210 -11.51 -5.82 -5.49
N THR A 211 -10.66 -4.84 -5.78
CA THR A 211 -9.44 -5.04 -6.59
C THR A 211 -8.46 -6.00 -5.93
N ALA A 212 -8.15 -5.76 -4.64
CA ALA A 212 -7.22 -6.60 -3.90
C ALA A 212 -7.75 -8.04 -3.75
N SER A 213 -9.06 -8.20 -3.51
CA SER A 213 -9.72 -9.50 -3.44
C SER A 213 -9.67 -10.25 -4.79
N ALA A 214 -9.89 -9.56 -5.91
CA ALA A 214 -9.78 -10.18 -7.24
C ALA A 214 -8.34 -10.59 -7.59
N CYS A 215 -7.34 -9.81 -7.15
CA CYS A 215 -5.93 -10.18 -7.26
C CYS A 215 -5.62 -11.42 -6.39
N ALA A 216 -6.10 -11.43 -5.14
CA ALA A 216 -5.92 -12.55 -4.22
C ALA A 216 -6.55 -13.83 -4.77
N GLN A 217 -7.76 -13.75 -5.33
CA GLN A 217 -8.42 -14.89 -5.97
C GLN A 217 -7.53 -15.47 -7.08
N ALA A 218 -7.02 -14.64 -8.00
CA ALA A 218 -6.16 -15.10 -9.07
C ALA A 218 -4.86 -15.74 -8.58
N LEU A 219 -4.26 -15.19 -7.50
CA LEU A 219 -3.04 -15.72 -6.90
C LEU A 219 -3.28 -17.06 -6.19
N LEU A 220 -4.37 -17.19 -5.43
CA LEU A 220 -4.73 -18.44 -4.74
C LEU A 220 -5.14 -19.55 -5.72
N ASP A 221 -5.83 -19.19 -6.81
CA ASP A 221 -6.18 -20.14 -7.88
C ASP A 221 -4.92 -20.63 -8.64
N ALA A 222 -3.83 -19.85 -8.62
CA ALA A 222 -2.52 -20.22 -9.15
C ALA A 222 -1.61 -20.93 -8.11
N GLY A 223 -2.15 -21.31 -6.94
CA GLY A 223 -1.45 -22.09 -5.94
C GLY A 223 -0.70 -21.28 -4.87
N ALA A 224 -0.92 -19.97 -4.76
CA ALA A 224 -0.37 -19.21 -3.63
C ALA A 224 -0.92 -19.76 -2.30
N GLN A 225 -0.07 -19.81 -1.26
CA GLN A 225 -0.47 -20.29 0.06
C GLN A 225 -1.39 -19.32 0.76
N SER A 226 -1.06 -18.03 0.72
CA SER A 226 -1.80 -16.97 1.40
C SER A 226 -1.54 -15.61 0.77
N VAL A 227 -2.49 -14.66 0.93
CA VAL A 227 -2.36 -13.30 0.42
C VAL A 227 -2.83 -12.30 1.46
N PHE A 228 -1.94 -11.43 1.92
CA PHE A 228 -2.26 -10.30 2.78
C PHE A 228 -2.09 -9.00 2.00
N ALA A 229 -3.04 -8.08 2.06
CA ALA A 229 -2.97 -6.82 1.32
C ALA A 229 -2.56 -5.64 2.21
N VAL A 230 -1.71 -4.76 1.67
CA VAL A 230 -1.37 -3.49 2.30
C VAL A 230 -1.54 -2.34 1.32
N ALA A 231 -1.98 -1.20 1.82
CA ALA A 231 -2.04 0.05 1.07
C ALA A 231 -1.65 1.23 1.95
N LEU A 232 -1.36 2.38 1.33
CA LEU A 232 -1.11 3.61 2.08
C LEU A 232 -2.36 4.07 2.83
N ALA A 233 -3.52 3.95 2.18
CA ALA A 233 -4.76 4.47 2.73
C ALA A 233 -5.98 3.63 2.37
N THR A 234 -7.04 3.82 3.15
CA THR A 234 -8.36 3.26 2.86
C THR A 234 -9.45 4.32 2.94
N VAL A 235 -10.54 4.09 2.20
CA VAL A 235 -11.77 4.86 2.34
C VAL A 235 -12.57 4.27 3.47
N GLU A 236 -12.95 5.09 4.46
CA GLU A 236 -13.88 4.68 5.50
C GLU A 236 -15.32 4.88 4.98
N PHE A 237 -16.12 3.85 5.10
CA PHE A 237 -17.54 3.93 4.83
C PHE A 237 -18.26 4.34 6.13
N PRO A 238 -19.19 5.31 6.10
CA PRO A 238 -20.03 5.62 7.25
C PRO A 238 -20.72 4.33 7.71
N GLN A 239 -20.55 3.96 8.98
CA GLN A 239 -21.34 2.90 9.58
C GLN A 239 -22.82 3.34 9.51
N PRO A 240 -23.76 2.47 9.14
CA PRO A 240 -25.18 2.78 9.30
C PRO A 240 -25.41 3.07 10.80
N VAL A 241 -25.88 4.28 11.09
CA VAL A 241 -26.26 4.68 12.44
C VAL A 241 -27.40 3.75 12.86
N GLY A 242 -27.11 2.74 13.72
CA GLY A 242 -28.15 1.87 14.26
C GLY A 242 -27.85 0.38 14.38
N SER A 243 -26.63 -0.05 14.70
CA SER A 243 -26.43 -1.41 15.22
C SER A 243 -25.71 -1.35 16.58
N THR A 244 -26.45 -0.91 17.60
CA THR A 244 -26.13 -1.24 18.97
C THR A 244 -26.44 -2.73 19.17
N THR A 245 -25.48 -3.58 18.87
CA THR A 245 -25.51 -4.98 19.35
C THR A 245 -25.14 -4.89 20.83
N ALA A 246 -26.17 -4.90 21.68
CA ALA A 246 -26.01 -5.21 23.09
C ALA A 246 -25.35 -6.59 23.18
N ILE A 247 -24.11 -6.60 23.60
CA ILE A 247 -23.46 -7.83 24.08
C ILE A 247 -24.11 -8.07 25.45
N ALA A 248 -25.00 -9.06 25.48
CA ALA A 248 -25.50 -9.60 26.74
C ALA A 248 -24.31 -10.25 27.45
N GLU A 249 -23.89 -9.65 28.53
CA GLU A 249 -23.08 -10.28 29.56
C GLU A 249 -23.92 -11.38 30.17
N ASN A 250 -23.62 -12.63 29.87
CA ASN A 250 -24.04 -13.75 30.68
C ASN A 250 -22.91 -14.03 31.67
N GLU A 251 -23.04 -13.46 32.85
CA GLU A 251 -22.49 -14.03 34.07
C GLU A 251 -23.30 -15.31 34.37
N GLU A 252 -22.65 -16.45 34.33
CA GLU A 252 -23.09 -17.63 35.06
C GLU A 252 -21.97 -18.11 35.95
N GLU A 253 -22.18 -17.88 37.25
CA GLU A 253 -21.57 -18.61 38.36
C GLU A 253 -21.79 -20.14 38.17
N ILE A 254 -20.77 -20.93 38.33
CA ILE A 254 -20.61 -22.01 39.34
C ILE A 254 -19.18 -22.50 39.29
#